data_4bcb2ca1cf0f4b99c6ff7ac7414abfec
#
_entry.id   4bcb2ca1cf0f4b99c6ff7ac7414abfec
#
_cell.length_a   1.000
_cell.length_b   1.000
_cell.length_c   1.000
_cell.angle_alpha   90.00
_cell.angle_beta   90.00
_cell.angle_gamma   90.00
#
_symmetry.space_group_name_H-M   'P 1'
#
loop_
_entity.id
_entity.type
_entity.pdbx_description
1 polymer ?
#
loop_
_entity_poly.entity_id
_entity_poly.type
_entity_poly.pdbx_seq_one_letter_code
_entity_poly.pdbx_strand_id
1 'polypeptide(L)'
;MGYLLSNKKIHLFSYGLTNMAFEYMQRYLLATGRQTILYKTDTLAYKAVNNLTENDVLFLSSSTGSNPSTLKLAKIAKNSNTIIVAITPFTNNPLSKIADINLYTFIKERDFLILI
;
A
#
# COMPACT_ATOMS: atom_id res chain seq x y z
N MET A 1 -6.86 12.79 -4.37
CA MET A 1 -5.96 11.99 -3.55
C MET A 1 -4.78 12.80 -2.97
N GLY A 2 -4.37 13.85 -3.60
CA GLY A 2 -3.24 14.66 -3.14
C GLY A 2 -3.38 15.17 -1.71
N TYR A 3 -4.56 15.63 -1.32
CA TYR A 3 -4.75 16.16 0.03
C TYR A 3 -4.65 15.07 1.10
N LEU A 4 -4.97 13.82 0.79
CA LEU A 4 -4.85 12.72 1.74
C LEU A 4 -3.40 12.43 2.08
N LEU A 5 -2.49 12.73 1.17
CA LEU A 5 -1.07 12.45 1.33
C LEU A 5 -0.29 13.64 1.88
N SER A 6 -0.89 14.85 1.88
CA SER A 6 -0.18 16.03 2.36
C SER A 6 0.07 15.91 3.86
N ASN A 7 1.27 16.14 4.31
CA ASN A 7 1.69 16.07 5.72
C ASN A 7 1.64 14.67 6.35
N LYS A 8 1.30 13.63 5.58
CA LYS A 8 1.28 12.27 6.10
C LYS A 8 2.53 11.51 5.66
N LYS A 9 3.01 10.65 6.52
CA LYS A 9 4.11 9.75 6.20
C LYS A 9 3.56 8.58 5.38
N ILE A 10 4.25 8.22 4.33
CA ILE A 10 3.81 7.20 3.39
C ILE A 10 4.62 5.92 3.62
N HIS A 11 3.91 4.81 3.76
CA HIS A 11 4.50 3.49 3.96
C HIS A 11 4.07 2.58 2.81
N LEU A 12 5.03 1.88 2.23
CA LEU A 12 4.79 1.04 1.06
C LEU A 12 5.22 -0.39 1.36
N PHE A 13 4.35 -1.33 1.09
CA PHE A 13 4.71 -2.74 1.18
C PHE A 13 3.92 -3.57 0.16
N SER A 14 4.63 -4.46 -0.52
CA SER A 14 4.00 -5.41 -1.44
C SER A 14 4.82 -6.68 -1.55
N TYR A 15 4.17 -7.75 -2.00
CA TYR A 15 4.85 -8.95 -2.43
C TYR A 15 4.97 -8.95 -3.96
N GLY A 16 6.07 -9.54 -4.44
CA GLY A 16 6.23 -9.86 -5.85
C GLY A 16 6.50 -8.66 -6.74
N LEU A 17 5.96 -8.71 -7.95
CA LEU A 17 6.28 -7.76 -9.02
C LEU A 17 5.93 -6.32 -8.71
N THR A 18 4.90 -6.09 -7.92
CA THR A 18 4.48 -4.74 -7.55
C THR A 18 5.53 -4.01 -6.73
N ASN A 19 6.48 -4.74 -6.15
CA ASN A 19 7.54 -4.14 -5.38
C ASN A 19 8.40 -3.19 -6.23
N MET A 20 8.61 -3.52 -7.51
CA MET A 20 9.37 -2.64 -8.41
C MET A 20 8.63 -1.32 -8.64
N ALA A 21 7.32 -1.38 -8.80
CA ALA A 21 6.51 -0.18 -8.94
C ALA A 21 6.58 0.70 -7.70
N PHE A 22 6.58 0.07 -6.52
CA PHE A 22 6.71 0.79 -5.26
C PHE A 22 8.10 1.41 -5.08
N GLU A 23 9.15 0.76 -5.56
CA GLU A 23 10.48 1.36 -5.54
C GLU A 23 10.53 2.63 -6.38
N TYR A 24 9.93 2.61 -7.55
CA TYR A 24 9.85 3.79 -8.40
C TYR A 24 9.04 4.89 -7.72
N MET A 25 7.91 4.53 -7.14
CA MET A 25 7.04 5.46 -6.43
C MET A 25 7.76 6.09 -5.24
N GLN A 26 8.55 5.31 -4.50
CA GLN A 26 9.33 5.84 -3.39
C GLN A 26 10.29 6.92 -3.86
N ARG A 27 11.02 6.66 -4.95
CA ARG A 27 11.96 7.65 -5.48
C ARG A 27 11.26 8.94 -5.88
N TYR A 28 10.12 8.82 -6.54
CA TYR A 28 9.35 9.98 -6.97
C TYR A 28 8.89 10.80 -5.76
N LEU A 29 8.33 10.14 -4.77
CA LEU A 29 7.78 10.81 -3.60
C LEU A 29 8.88 11.47 -2.76
N LEU A 30 10.02 10.82 -2.61
CA LEU A 30 11.16 11.42 -1.91
C LEU A 30 11.68 12.66 -2.64
N ALA A 31 11.70 12.60 -3.98
CA ALA A 31 12.14 13.75 -4.78
C ALA A 31 11.20 14.96 -4.62
N THR A 32 9.94 14.72 -4.28
CA THR A 32 8.97 15.79 -4.05
C THR A 32 8.90 16.23 -2.58
N GLY A 33 9.80 15.73 -1.74
CA GLY A 33 9.86 16.11 -0.32
C GLY A 33 8.97 15.33 0.61
N ARG A 34 8.40 14.21 0.16
CA ARG A 34 7.52 13.37 0.97
C ARG A 34 8.31 12.32 1.73
N GLN A 35 8.02 12.15 3.01
CA GLN A 35 8.58 11.06 3.80
C GLN A 35 7.94 9.74 3.35
N THR A 36 8.75 8.85 2.80
CA THR A 36 8.26 7.61 2.23
C THR A 36 9.19 6.46 2.61
N ILE A 37 8.63 5.40 3.14
CA ILE A 37 9.38 4.22 3.56
C ILE A 37 8.87 3.01 2.80
N LEU A 38 9.76 2.29 2.15
CA LEU A 38 9.46 1.03 1.49
C LEU A 38 9.99 -0.11 2.35
N TYR A 39 9.10 -1.00 2.77
CA TYR A 39 9.47 -2.16 3.56
C TYR A 39 9.77 -3.32 2.62
N LYS A 40 10.95 -3.91 2.76
CA LYS A 40 11.42 -4.96 1.87
C LYS A 40 10.99 -6.36 2.28
N THR A 41 10.58 -6.52 3.53
CA THR A 41 10.14 -7.81 4.04
C THR A 41 8.86 -7.65 4.83
N ASP A 42 8.09 -8.73 4.92
CA ASP A 42 6.86 -8.74 5.72
C ASP A 42 7.17 -8.57 7.21
N THR A 43 8.31 -9.07 7.67
CA THR A 43 8.73 -8.90 9.07
C THR A 43 8.90 -7.43 9.42
N LEU A 44 9.58 -6.68 8.56
CA LEU A 44 9.77 -5.24 8.77
C LEU A 44 8.44 -4.49 8.71
N ALA A 45 7.62 -4.83 7.72
CA ALA A 45 6.29 -4.20 7.58
C ALA A 45 5.42 -4.48 8.81
N TYR A 46 5.45 -5.71 9.31
CA TYR A 46 4.68 -6.09 10.49
C TYR A 46 5.10 -5.29 11.73
N LYS A 47 6.40 -5.13 11.93
CA LYS A 47 6.89 -4.32 13.04
C LYS A 47 6.49 -2.86 12.90
N ALA A 48 6.58 -2.33 11.69
CA ALA A 48 6.25 -0.93 11.45
C ALA A 48 4.75 -0.66 11.64
N VAL A 49 3.89 -1.54 11.15
CA VAL A 49 2.45 -1.31 11.16
C VAL A 49 1.88 -1.22 12.57
N ASN A 50 2.54 -1.86 13.53
CA ASN A 50 2.13 -1.77 14.92
C ASN A 50 2.32 -0.37 15.52
N ASN A 51 3.08 0.50 14.86
CA ASN A 51 3.38 1.84 15.34
C ASN A 51 2.75 2.93 14.44
N LEU A 52 1.96 2.55 13.46
CA LEU A 52 1.30 3.53 12.60
C LEU A 52 0.16 4.22 13.33
N THR A 53 -0.15 5.42 12.89
CA THR A 53 -1.21 6.24 13.46
C THR A 53 -2.08 6.82 12.35
N GLU A 54 -3.05 7.63 12.72
CA GLU A 54 -3.90 8.36 11.77
C GLU A 54 -3.11 9.35 10.90
N ASN A 55 -1.86 9.66 11.27
CA ASN A 55 -0.99 10.53 10.51
C ASN A 55 -0.17 9.79 9.44
N ASP A 56 -0.41 8.52 9.29
CA ASP A 56 0.28 7.66 8.34
C ASP A 56 -0.67 7.15 7.26
N VAL A 57 -0.10 6.86 6.09
CA VAL A 57 -0.80 6.20 4.99
C VAL A 57 -0.05 4.93 4.64
N LEU A 58 -0.76 3.83 4.55
CA LEU A 58 -0.17 2.53 4.21
C LEU A 58 -0.68 2.09 2.85
N PHE A 59 0.25 1.95 1.90
CA PHE A 59 -0.02 1.37 0.59
C PHE A 59 0.31 -0.10 0.64
N LEU A 60 -0.67 -0.92 0.33
CA LEU A 60 -0.52 -2.38 0.25
C LEU A 60 -0.90 -2.85 -1.14
N SER A 61 -0.07 -3.70 -1.70
CA SER A 61 -0.37 -4.30 -3.00
C SER A 61 -0.36 -5.81 -2.88
N SER A 62 -1.31 -6.44 -3.54
CA SER A 62 -1.43 -7.90 -3.58
C SER A 62 -1.97 -8.32 -4.93
N SER A 63 -1.35 -9.33 -5.53
CA SER A 63 -1.80 -9.84 -6.84
C SER A 63 -3.15 -10.54 -6.78
N THR A 64 -3.57 -10.97 -5.62
CA THR A 64 -4.88 -11.65 -5.44
C THR A 64 -5.82 -10.87 -4.53
N GLY A 65 -5.27 -9.96 -3.72
CA GLY A 65 -6.04 -9.29 -2.69
C GLY A 65 -6.42 -10.19 -1.52
N SER A 66 -5.87 -11.40 -1.46
CA SER A 66 -6.22 -12.38 -0.42
C SER A 66 -5.02 -12.95 0.32
N ASN A 67 -3.83 -12.40 0.12
CA ASN A 67 -2.64 -12.84 0.83
C ASN A 67 -2.82 -12.66 2.34
N PRO A 68 -2.72 -13.72 3.16
CA PRO A 68 -2.98 -13.62 4.60
C PRO A 68 -2.11 -12.62 5.33
N SER A 69 -0.83 -12.53 4.98
CA SER A 69 0.08 -11.58 5.63
C SER A 69 -0.32 -10.15 5.32
N THR A 70 -0.68 -9.86 4.07
CA THR A 70 -1.14 -8.53 3.67
C THR A 70 -2.43 -8.15 4.38
N LEU A 71 -3.37 -9.09 4.48
CA LEU A 71 -4.63 -8.84 5.19
C LEU A 71 -4.40 -8.57 6.67
N LYS A 72 -3.45 -9.26 7.28
CA LYS A 72 -3.11 -9.04 8.69
C LYS A 72 -2.57 -7.63 8.90
N LEU A 73 -1.68 -7.18 8.02
CA LEU A 73 -1.14 -5.82 8.08
C LEU A 73 -2.25 -4.79 7.95
N ALA A 74 -3.16 -5.00 7.03
CA ALA A 74 -4.28 -4.09 6.80
C ALA A 74 -5.18 -3.99 8.04
N LYS A 75 -5.48 -5.12 8.67
CA LYS A 75 -6.33 -5.13 9.86
C LYS A 75 -5.69 -4.39 11.04
N ILE A 76 -4.39 -4.57 11.22
CA ILE A 76 -3.66 -3.86 12.29
C ILE A 76 -3.69 -2.36 12.03
N ALA A 77 -3.40 -1.94 10.80
CA ALA A 77 -3.41 -0.54 10.44
C ALA A 77 -4.81 0.08 10.59
N LYS A 78 -5.85 -0.68 10.26
CA LYS A 78 -7.23 -0.21 10.40
C LYS A 78 -7.55 0.14 11.84
N ASN A 79 -7.06 -0.65 12.79
CA ASN A 79 -7.29 -0.42 14.21
C ASN A 79 -6.63 0.87 14.71
N SER A 80 -5.64 1.37 14.01
CA SER A 80 -4.95 2.62 14.35
C SER A 80 -5.46 3.82 13.56
N ASN A 81 -6.54 3.65 12.81
CA ASN A 81 -7.11 4.67 11.93
C ASN A 81 -6.13 5.16 10.86
N THR A 82 -5.15 4.35 10.53
CA THR A 82 -4.25 4.61 9.42
C THR A 82 -5.02 4.50 8.11
N ILE A 83 -4.77 5.41 7.18
CA ILE A 83 -5.39 5.34 5.86
C ILE A 83 -4.74 4.21 5.08
N ILE A 84 -5.55 3.30 4.56
CA ILE A 84 -5.07 2.16 3.79
C ILE A 84 -5.43 2.35 2.32
N VAL A 85 -4.42 2.33 1.46
CA VAL A 85 -4.59 2.35 0.01
C VAL A 85 -4.21 0.98 -0.51
N ALA A 86 -5.16 0.28 -1.09
CA ALA A 86 -4.93 -1.06 -1.64
C ALA A 86 -4.75 -0.98 -3.16
N ILE A 87 -3.78 -1.70 -3.67
CA ILE A 87 -3.55 -1.86 -5.10
C ILE A 87 -3.72 -3.34 -5.43
N THR A 88 -4.81 -3.67 -6.08
CA THR A 88 -5.19 -5.05 -6.38
C THR A 88 -5.72 -5.15 -7.80
N PRO A 89 -5.87 -6.39 -8.34
CA PRO A 89 -6.54 -6.57 -9.62
C PRO A 89 -7.97 -6.06 -9.57
N PHE A 90 -8.53 -5.76 -10.73
CA PHE A 90 -9.89 -5.27 -10.86
C PHE A 90 -10.89 -6.39 -10.54
N THR A 91 -10.99 -6.69 -9.26
CA THR A 91 -11.91 -7.73 -8.74
C THR A 91 -12.30 -7.35 -7.31
N ASN A 92 -13.43 -7.86 -6.89
CA ASN A 92 -13.83 -7.76 -5.50
C ASN A 92 -13.02 -8.77 -4.69
N ASN A 93 -12.24 -8.31 -3.75
CA ASN A 93 -11.33 -9.17 -2.98
C ASN A 93 -11.26 -8.73 -1.52
N PRO A 94 -10.72 -9.57 -0.62
CA PRO A 94 -10.69 -9.25 0.80
C PRO A 94 -9.96 -7.96 1.15
N LEU A 95 -8.82 -7.69 0.50
CA LEU A 95 -8.07 -6.48 0.77
C LEU A 95 -8.84 -5.22 0.35
N SER A 96 -9.52 -5.28 -0.80
CA SER A 96 -10.30 -4.16 -1.29
C SER A 96 -11.45 -3.79 -0.35
N LYS A 97 -11.95 -4.75 0.42
CA LYS A 97 -13.02 -4.50 1.38
C LYS A 97 -12.53 -3.81 2.64
N ILE A 98 -11.27 -4.03 3.01
CA ILE A 98 -10.69 -3.42 4.21
C ILE A 98 -10.19 -2.01 3.92
N ALA A 99 -9.66 -1.78 2.72
CA ALA A 99 -8.99 -0.53 2.37
C ALA A 99 -9.94 0.65 2.33
N ASP A 100 -9.39 1.83 2.61
CA ASP A 100 -10.12 3.09 2.51
C ASP A 100 -10.16 3.59 1.07
N ILE A 101 -9.08 3.34 0.32
CA ILE A 101 -8.95 3.72 -1.08
C ILE A 101 -8.49 2.51 -1.87
N ASN A 102 -9.14 2.26 -2.99
CA ASN A 102 -8.79 1.14 -3.86
C ASN A 102 -8.32 1.65 -5.21
N LEU A 103 -7.11 1.23 -5.59
CA LEU A 103 -6.57 1.41 -6.91
C LEU A 103 -6.51 0.04 -7.57
N TYR A 104 -7.10 -0.07 -8.75
CA TYR A 104 -7.17 -1.35 -9.44
C TYR A 104 -6.18 -1.40 -10.56
N THR A 105 -5.53 -2.55 -10.74
CA THR A 105 -4.54 -2.75 -11.79
C THR A 105 -5.06 -3.72 -12.82
N PHE A 106 -4.74 -3.44 -14.08
CA PHE A 106 -4.79 -4.43 -15.13
C PHE A 106 -3.36 -4.91 -15.32
N ILE A 107 -3.07 -6.10 -14.81
CA ILE A 107 -1.75 -6.68 -14.98
C ILE A 107 -1.83 -7.63 -16.16
N LYS A 108 -1.28 -7.22 -17.29
CA LYS A 108 -0.93 -8.14 -18.35
C LYS A 108 0.57 -8.24 -18.30
N GLU A 109 1.05 -9.37 -17.86
CA GLU A 109 2.44 -9.79 -17.83
C GLU A 109 3.54 -8.72 -17.72
N ARG A 110 3.44 -7.59 -18.43
CA ARG A 110 4.49 -6.57 -18.47
C ARG A 110 4.02 -5.17 -18.17
N ASP A 111 2.72 -4.95 -18.18
CA ASP A 111 2.21 -3.60 -18.11
C ASP A 111 1.40 -3.38 -16.85
N PHE A 112 1.64 -2.24 -16.22
CA PHE A 112 0.81 -1.79 -15.13
C PHE A 112 -0.04 -0.63 -15.62
N LEU A 113 -1.34 -0.78 -15.53
CA LEU A 113 -2.26 0.31 -15.68
C LEU A 113 -3.04 0.42 -14.39
N ILE A 114 -2.92 1.53 -13.70
CA ILE A 114 -3.60 1.75 -12.44
C ILE A 114 -4.82 2.62 -12.67
N LEU A 115 -5.99 2.13 -12.25
CA LEU A 115 -7.23 2.87 -12.31
C LEU A 115 -7.72 3.17 -10.91
N ILE A 116 -8.29 4.35 -10.77
CA ILE A 116 -8.87 4.80 -9.51
C ILE A 116 -10.37 4.59 -9.51
#